data_b062e76107400e805671d778971eb021
#
_entry.id   b062e76107400e805671d778971eb021
#
_cell.length_a   1.000
_cell.length_b   1.000
_cell.length_c   1.000
_cell.angle_alpha   90.00
_cell.angle_beta   90.00
_cell.angle_gamma   90.00
#
_symmetry.space_group_name_H-M   'P 1'
#
loop_
_entity.id
_entity.type
_entity.pdbx_description
1 polymer ?
#
loop_
_entity_poly.entity_id
_entity_poly.type
_entity_poly.pdbx_seq_one_letter_code
_entity_poly.pdbx_strand_id
1 'polypeptide(L)'
;MLSFLTDYSDLIIKSGSFLIALLGVAPIIRKWLLDLDSKRKDDYRFAREFFSDLDKNPSMHPFVREKGYLAIAGKSHVNEGEVSYILSLKEPSKALGNYKLAKGIVWFDSEKSLVKISYKKWYKYKFVRIVAKAYHIIKYGVFFFLAILPLYSNSFREWIGDALILYVFLFSPICMFIAVRSIIEKEKIVSAEYIVKNQESHTKIIKYISGGN
;
A
#
# COMPACT_ATOMS: atom_id res chain seq x y z
N MET A 1 -18.31 -33.95 37.88
CA MET A 1 -19.42 -33.00 37.69
C MET A 1 -19.00 -31.53 37.95
N LEU A 2 -18.23 -31.24 38.99
CA LEU A 2 -17.71 -29.87 39.23
C LEU A 2 -16.69 -29.41 38.16
N SER A 3 -15.82 -30.28 37.64
CA SER A 3 -14.87 -29.95 36.59
C SER A 3 -15.54 -29.55 35.27
N PHE A 4 -16.66 -30.19 34.96
CA PHE A 4 -17.45 -29.90 33.77
C PHE A 4 -18.08 -28.49 33.82
N LEU A 5 -18.53 -28.06 35.00
CA LEU A 5 -19.09 -26.71 35.20
C LEU A 5 -18.02 -25.61 35.15
N THR A 6 -16.80 -25.88 35.58
CA THR A 6 -15.70 -24.93 35.49
C THR A 6 -15.23 -24.74 34.06
N ASP A 7 -15.17 -25.81 33.25
CA ASP A 7 -14.78 -25.71 31.83
C ASP A 7 -15.82 -24.92 31.00
N TYR A 8 -17.12 -25.08 31.28
CA TYR A 8 -18.17 -24.30 30.65
C TYR A 8 -18.15 -22.81 31.05
N SER A 9 -17.90 -22.50 32.32
CA SER A 9 -17.80 -21.12 32.78
C SER A 9 -16.61 -20.40 32.14
N ASP A 10 -15.47 -21.05 32.00
CA ASP A 10 -14.27 -20.52 31.31
C ASP A 10 -14.53 -20.27 29.84
N LEU A 11 -15.24 -21.17 29.16
CA LEU A 11 -15.59 -21.00 27.75
C LEU A 11 -16.55 -19.80 27.54
N ILE A 12 -17.55 -19.65 28.43
CA ILE A 12 -18.51 -18.53 28.39
C ILE A 12 -17.81 -17.20 28.68
N ILE A 13 -16.90 -17.15 29.64
CA ILE A 13 -16.14 -15.93 29.97
C ILE A 13 -15.22 -15.54 28.80
N LYS A 14 -14.51 -16.51 28.21
CA LYS A 14 -13.61 -16.28 27.06
C LYS A 14 -14.39 -15.84 25.82
N SER A 15 -15.53 -16.46 25.52
CA SER A 15 -16.38 -16.06 24.39
C SER A 15 -17.08 -14.72 24.65
N GLY A 16 -17.52 -14.44 25.86
CA GLY A 16 -18.10 -13.15 26.24
C GLY A 16 -17.11 -12.00 26.15
N SER A 17 -15.89 -12.19 26.66
CA SER A 17 -14.83 -11.17 26.55
C SER A 17 -14.41 -10.91 25.11
N PHE A 18 -14.38 -11.92 24.25
CA PHE A 18 -14.13 -11.77 22.81
C PHE A 18 -15.23 -10.95 22.11
N LEU A 19 -16.50 -11.22 22.42
CA LEU A 19 -17.64 -10.45 21.89
C LEU A 19 -17.61 -8.98 22.34
N ILE A 20 -17.29 -8.72 23.61
CA ILE A 20 -17.14 -7.36 24.15
C ILE A 20 -15.98 -6.61 23.45
N ALA A 21 -14.84 -7.29 23.21
CA ALA A 21 -13.73 -6.72 22.48
C ALA A 21 -14.10 -6.39 21.03
N LEU A 22 -14.86 -7.27 20.34
CA LEU A 22 -15.39 -7.04 18.99
C LEU A 22 -16.33 -5.82 18.93
N LEU A 23 -17.23 -5.69 19.90
CA LEU A 23 -18.15 -4.56 19.99
C LEU A 23 -17.40 -3.24 20.27
N GLY A 24 -16.31 -3.28 21.06
CA GLY A 24 -15.47 -2.12 21.32
C GLY A 24 -14.70 -1.62 20.09
N VAL A 25 -14.39 -2.50 19.14
CA VAL A 25 -13.68 -2.14 17.89
C VAL A 25 -14.61 -1.55 16.83
N ALA A 26 -15.91 -1.89 16.86
CA ALA A 26 -16.88 -1.44 15.86
C ALA A 26 -16.96 0.10 15.68
N PRO A 27 -17.01 0.93 16.74
CA PRO A 27 -17.03 2.39 16.60
C PRO A 27 -15.71 2.95 16.03
N ILE A 28 -14.59 2.31 16.32
CA ILE A 28 -13.28 2.71 15.79
C ILE A 28 -13.23 2.47 14.27
N ILE A 29 -13.67 1.29 13.81
CA ILE A 29 -13.78 0.97 12.38
C ILE A 29 -14.73 1.93 11.67
N ARG A 30 -15.90 2.20 12.26
CA ARG A 30 -16.87 3.14 11.71
C ARG A 30 -16.28 4.55 11.55
N LYS A 31 -15.61 5.05 12.59
CA LYS A 31 -14.94 6.36 12.54
C LYS A 31 -13.89 6.39 11.43
N TRP A 32 -13.06 5.36 11.34
CA TRP A 32 -12.04 5.25 10.30
C TRP A 32 -12.62 5.23 8.87
N LEU A 33 -13.74 4.52 8.66
CA LEU A 33 -14.45 4.51 7.37
C LEU A 33 -15.03 5.88 7.01
N LEU A 34 -15.62 6.59 8.00
CA LEU A 34 -16.15 7.94 7.79
C LEU A 34 -15.03 8.96 7.48
N ASP A 35 -13.88 8.84 8.15
CA ASP A 35 -12.70 9.66 7.89
C ASP A 35 -12.15 9.43 6.47
N LEU A 36 -12.19 8.19 5.96
CA LEU A 36 -11.81 7.89 4.58
C LEU A 36 -12.75 8.54 3.54
N ASP A 37 -14.05 8.55 3.79
CA ASP A 37 -15.01 9.18 2.89
C ASP A 37 -14.88 10.71 2.90
N SER A 38 -14.67 11.30 4.06
CA SER A 38 -14.39 12.74 4.19
C SER A 38 -13.13 13.10 3.42
N LYS A 39 -12.06 12.33 3.59
CA LYS A 39 -10.79 12.55 2.90
C LYS A 39 -10.95 12.46 1.38
N ARG A 40 -11.74 11.52 0.85
CA ARG A 40 -12.01 11.42 -0.60
C ARG A 40 -12.71 12.67 -1.13
N LYS A 41 -13.66 13.24 -0.38
CA LYS A 41 -14.36 14.47 -0.75
C LYS A 41 -13.41 15.67 -0.74
N ASP A 42 -12.52 15.74 0.24
CA ASP A 42 -11.51 16.80 0.35
C ASP A 42 -10.46 16.71 -0.78
N ASP A 43 -10.00 15.49 -1.09
CA ASP A 43 -9.10 15.22 -2.21
C ASP A 43 -9.74 15.65 -3.55
N TYR A 44 -11.04 15.36 -3.76
CA TYR A 44 -11.78 15.77 -4.95
C TYR A 44 -11.91 17.29 -5.04
N ARG A 45 -12.29 17.96 -3.94
CA ARG A 45 -12.46 19.43 -3.89
C ARG A 45 -11.12 20.09 -4.18
N PHE A 46 -10.05 19.68 -3.53
CA PHE A 46 -8.70 20.18 -3.76
C PHE A 46 -8.27 20.01 -5.22
N ALA A 47 -8.43 18.81 -5.77
CA ALA A 47 -8.06 18.57 -7.17
C ALA A 47 -8.84 19.46 -8.15
N ARG A 48 -10.15 19.63 -7.92
CA ARG A 48 -11.01 20.52 -8.74
C ARG A 48 -10.55 21.97 -8.67
N GLU A 49 -10.28 22.49 -7.47
CA GLU A 49 -9.82 23.86 -7.25
C GLU A 49 -8.45 24.06 -7.92
N PHE A 50 -7.50 23.16 -7.70
CA PHE A 50 -6.17 23.25 -8.28
C PHE A 50 -6.18 23.24 -9.81
N PHE A 51 -6.94 22.36 -10.47
CA PHE A 51 -7.05 22.36 -11.93
C PHE A 51 -7.79 23.59 -12.46
N SER A 52 -8.82 24.08 -11.75
CA SER A 52 -9.48 25.34 -12.10
C SER A 52 -8.53 26.54 -12.02
N ASP A 53 -7.62 26.55 -11.04
CA ASP A 53 -6.63 27.61 -10.87
C ASP A 53 -5.54 27.53 -11.96
N LEU A 54 -5.12 26.33 -12.34
CA LEU A 54 -4.21 26.12 -13.49
C LEU A 54 -4.80 26.65 -14.81
N ASP A 55 -6.10 26.40 -15.00
CA ASP A 55 -6.79 26.89 -16.22
C ASP A 55 -6.92 28.42 -16.27
N LYS A 56 -7.20 29.05 -15.12
CA LYS A 56 -7.34 30.51 -15.00
C LYS A 56 -6.01 31.25 -15.05
N ASN A 57 -4.94 30.65 -14.55
CA ASN A 57 -3.62 31.24 -14.43
C ASN A 57 -2.54 30.38 -15.10
N PRO A 58 -2.42 30.43 -16.46
CA PRO A 58 -1.40 29.66 -17.17
C PRO A 58 0.04 30.03 -16.75
N SER A 59 0.24 31.25 -16.23
CA SER A 59 1.51 31.79 -15.73
C SER A 59 1.73 31.55 -14.25
N MET A 60 1.01 30.58 -13.64
CA MET A 60 1.16 30.23 -12.24
C MET A 60 2.63 29.96 -11.88
N HIS A 61 3.08 30.50 -10.73
CA HIS A 61 4.45 30.34 -10.27
C HIS A 61 4.83 28.87 -10.18
N PRO A 62 5.99 28.43 -10.73
CA PRO A 62 6.37 27.00 -10.79
C PRO A 62 6.32 26.29 -9.44
N PHE A 63 6.71 26.97 -8.38
CA PHE A 63 6.66 26.42 -7.01
C PHE A 63 5.23 26.08 -6.56
N VAL A 64 4.24 26.96 -6.86
CA VAL A 64 2.83 26.73 -6.48
C VAL A 64 2.28 25.53 -7.25
N ARG A 65 2.59 25.46 -8.56
CA ARG A 65 2.21 24.36 -9.43
C ARG A 65 2.81 23.02 -8.95
N GLU A 66 4.10 23.00 -8.61
CA GLU A 66 4.76 21.84 -8.02
C GLU A 66 4.07 21.39 -6.74
N LYS A 67 3.79 22.30 -5.82
CA LYS A 67 3.10 22.00 -4.55
C LYS A 67 1.70 21.45 -4.75
N GLY A 68 0.94 21.96 -5.72
CA GLY A 68 -0.36 21.45 -6.09
C GLY A 68 -0.31 19.98 -6.57
N TYR A 69 0.60 19.67 -7.48
CA TYR A 69 0.80 18.28 -7.93
C TYR A 69 1.28 17.36 -6.82
N LEU A 70 2.17 17.82 -5.93
CA LEU A 70 2.63 17.04 -4.79
C LEU A 70 1.50 16.77 -3.78
N ALA A 71 0.60 17.74 -3.58
CA ALA A 71 -0.57 17.56 -2.72
C ALA A 71 -1.51 16.49 -3.29
N ILE A 72 -1.81 16.52 -4.61
CA ILE A 72 -2.56 15.44 -5.29
C ILE A 72 -1.85 14.10 -5.15
N ALA A 73 -0.53 14.07 -5.31
CA ALA A 73 0.24 12.84 -5.15
C ALA A 73 0.23 12.32 -3.71
N GLY A 74 0.08 13.18 -2.70
CA GLY A 74 0.12 12.79 -1.29
C GLY A 74 1.48 12.23 -0.84
N LYS A 75 2.57 12.53 -1.56
CA LYS A 75 3.96 12.12 -1.25
C LYS A 75 4.96 13.15 -1.75
N SER A 76 5.95 13.47 -0.92
CA SER A 76 7.00 14.45 -1.19
C SER A 76 8.11 13.99 -2.17
N HIS A 77 8.13 12.71 -2.55
CA HIS A 77 9.22 12.14 -3.36
C HIS A 77 8.85 11.92 -4.84
N VAL A 78 7.83 12.59 -5.33
CA VAL A 78 7.37 12.51 -6.72
C VAL A 78 7.53 13.89 -7.34
N ASN A 79 8.11 13.98 -8.54
CA ASN A 79 8.27 15.25 -9.22
C ASN A 79 6.99 15.68 -9.94
N GLU A 80 6.80 16.98 -10.15
CA GLU A 80 5.67 17.55 -10.88
C GLU A 80 5.44 16.85 -12.23
N GLY A 81 6.48 16.69 -13.06
CA GLY A 81 6.39 16.03 -14.36
C GLY A 81 5.93 14.57 -14.28
N GLU A 82 6.36 13.84 -13.24
CA GLU A 82 5.89 12.47 -12.99
C GLU A 82 4.39 12.43 -12.68
N VAL A 83 3.91 13.33 -11.81
CA VAL A 83 2.50 13.39 -11.42
C VAL A 83 1.65 13.82 -12.60
N SER A 84 2.04 14.86 -13.31
CA SER A 84 1.35 15.35 -14.49
C SER A 84 1.20 14.26 -15.55
N TYR A 85 2.29 13.52 -15.84
CA TYR A 85 2.25 12.39 -16.76
C TYR A 85 1.30 11.28 -16.30
N ILE A 86 1.36 10.89 -15.00
CA ILE A 86 0.50 9.83 -14.48
C ILE A 86 -0.97 10.23 -14.52
N LEU A 87 -1.28 11.50 -14.26
CA LEU A 87 -2.64 12.03 -14.34
C LEU A 87 -3.17 12.09 -15.78
N SER A 88 -2.29 12.09 -16.78
CA SER A 88 -2.67 12.00 -18.21
C SER A 88 -3.04 10.59 -18.67
N LEU A 89 -2.81 9.57 -17.86
CA LEU A 89 -3.14 8.17 -18.19
C LEU A 89 -4.65 7.90 -18.06
N LYS A 90 -5.12 6.86 -18.75
CA LYS A 90 -6.54 6.48 -18.82
C LYS A 90 -7.21 6.23 -17.47
N GLU A 91 -6.47 5.65 -16.51
CA GLU A 91 -6.92 5.38 -15.12
C GLU A 91 -6.05 6.14 -14.11
N PRO A 92 -6.13 7.48 -14.00
CA PRO A 92 -5.14 8.29 -13.29
C PRO A 92 -5.02 7.93 -11.79
N SER A 93 -6.13 7.73 -11.09
CA SER A 93 -6.12 7.39 -9.66
C SER A 93 -5.45 6.05 -9.40
N LYS A 94 -5.73 5.05 -10.21
CA LYS A 94 -5.12 3.71 -10.11
C LYS A 94 -3.65 3.73 -10.52
N ALA A 95 -3.33 4.46 -11.59
CA ALA A 95 -1.95 4.67 -12.03
C ALA A 95 -1.12 5.36 -10.95
N LEU A 96 -1.65 6.41 -10.33
CA LEU A 96 -0.98 7.13 -9.23
C LEU A 96 -0.74 6.24 -8.02
N GLY A 97 -1.74 5.44 -7.60
CA GLY A 97 -1.60 4.48 -6.52
C GLY A 97 -0.51 3.45 -6.78
N ASN A 98 -0.52 2.83 -7.97
CA ASN A 98 0.50 1.86 -8.37
C ASN A 98 1.90 2.50 -8.50
N TYR A 99 1.99 3.72 -9.05
CA TYR A 99 3.27 4.42 -9.15
C TYR A 99 3.90 4.70 -7.79
N LYS A 100 3.09 5.14 -6.81
CA LYS A 100 3.55 5.39 -5.44
C LYS A 100 4.18 4.14 -4.80
N LEU A 101 3.60 2.97 -5.04
CA LEU A 101 4.14 1.69 -4.56
C LEU A 101 5.38 1.28 -5.34
N ALA A 102 5.36 1.45 -6.65
CA ALA A 102 6.39 0.99 -7.58
C ALA A 102 7.62 1.90 -7.65
N LYS A 103 7.60 3.13 -7.10
CA LYS A 103 8.65 4.17 -7.25
C LYS A 103 10.08 3.67 -7.04
N GLY A 104 10.28 2.69 -6.15
CA GLY A 104 11.60 2.07 -5.94
C GLY A 104 12.07 1.19 -7.11
N ILE A 105 11.16 0.68 -7.93
CA ILE A 105 11.38 -0.34 -8.97
C ILE A 105 11.32 0.27 -10.37
N VAL A 106 10.58 1.37 -10.55
CA VAL A 106 10.41 2.06 -11.83
C VAL A 106 11.21 3.35 -11.89
N TRP A 107 11.48 3.77 -13.12
CA TRP A 107 12.14 5.02 -13.47
C TRP A 107 11.23 5.82 -14.40
N PHE A 108 11.15 7.13 -14.17
CA PHE A 108 10.49 8.08 -15.06
C PHE A 108 11.53 8.69 -16.00
N ASP A 109 11.39 8.47 -17.29
CA ASP A 109 12.28 8.99 -18.31
C ASP A 109 11.62 10.19 -18.98
N SER A 110 12.11 11.39 -18.67
CA SER A 110 11.61 12.66 -19.24
C SER A 110 12.47 13.18 -20.40
N GLU A 111 13.64 12.56 -20.64
CA GLU A 111 14.62 13.12 -21.60
C GLU A 111 14.40 12.63 -23.03
N LYS A 112 13.59 11.60 -23.24
CA LYS A 112 13.29 11.07 -24.58
C LYS A 112 11.99 11.69 -25.11
N SER A 113 11.91 11.86 -26.42
CA SER A 113 10.72 12.35 -27.13
C SER A 113 9.41 11.59 -26.82
N LEU A 114 9.49 10.51 -26.07
CA LEU A 114 8.40 9.73 -25.50
C LEU A 114 8.58 9.67 -23.99
N VAL A 115 7.88 10.53 -23.27
CA VAL A 115 7.79 10.44 -21.80
C VAL A 115 7.23 9.07 -21.40
N LYS A 116 8.01 8.30 -20.65
CA LYS A 116 7.66 6.91 -20.34
C LYS A 116 8.15 6.48 -18.97
N ILE A 117 7.35 5.64 -18.32
CA ILE A 117 7.74 4.92 -17.12
C ILE A 117 8.35 3.56 -17.52
N SER A 118 9.54 3.27 -17.07
CA SER A 118 10.25 2.01 -17.37
C SER A 118 10.82 1.37 -16.10
N TYR A 119 11.21 0.09 -16.19
CA TYR A 119 11.82 -0.60 -15.06
C TYR A 119 13.25 -0.16 -14.81
N LYS A 120 13.64 -0.06 -13.52
CA LYS A 120 15.02 0.14 -13.10
C LYS A 120 15.84 -1.15 -13.25
N LYS A 121 17.09 -1.00 -13.75
CA LYS A 121 18.15 -2.04 -13.71
C LYS A 121 17.63 -3.47 -13.95
N TRP A 122 17.83 -4.35 -12.95
CA TRP A 122 17.53 -5.78 -13.00
C TRP A 122 16.03 -6.10 -13.17
N TYR A 123 15.13 -5.25 -12.72
CA TYR A 123 13.68 -5.45 -12.88
C TYR A 123 13.19 -5.35 -14.32
N LYS A 124 14.04 -4.95 -15.26
CA LYS A 124 13.77 -4.99 -16.70
C LYS A 124 13.50 -6.42 -17.18
N TYR A 125 14.19 -7.40 -16.60
CA TYR A 125 14.05 -8.80 -16.99
C TYR A 125 12.82 -9.45 -16.33
N LYS A 126 11.94 -10.05 -17.15
CA LYS A 126 10.73 -10.72 -16.67
C LYS A 126 11.04 -11.84 -15.66
N PHE A 127 12.11 -12.62 -15.94
CA PHE A 127 12.55 -13.70 -15.06
C PHE A 127 12.88 -13.19 -13.65
N VAL A 128 13.63 -12.09 -13.54
CA VAL A 128 13.97 -11.48 -12.23
C VAL A 128 12.72 -11.10 -11.45
N ARG A 129 11.71 -10.52 -12.10
CA ARG A 129 10.43 -10.17 -11.45
C ARG A 129 9.67 -11.39 -10.95
N ILE A 130 9.66 -12.49 -11.73
CA ILE A 130 9.00 -13.75 -11.34
C ILE A 130 9.70 -14.34 -10.11
N VAL A 131 11.02 -14.47 -10.16
CA VAL A 131 11.83 -15.01 -9.05
C VAL A 131 11.68 -14.15 -7.80
N ALA A 132 11.74 -12.83 -7.94
CA ALA A 132 11.57 -11.91 -6.81
C ALA A 132 10.16 -12.04 -6.18
N LYS A 133 9.10 -12.15 -6.98
CA LYS A 133 7.74 -12.39 -6.47
C LYS A 133 7.64 -13.72 -5.74
N ALA A 134 8.18 -14.79 -6.32
CA ALA A 134 8.19 -16.12 -5.70
C ALA A 134 8.97 -16.11 -4.37
N TYR A 135 10.15 -15.49 -4.35
CA TYR A 135 10.94 -15.32 -3.13
C TYR A 135 10.14 -14.63 -2.00
N HIS A 136 9.47 -13.52 -2.32
CA HIS A 136 8.68 -12.79 -1.32
C HIS A 136 7.46 -13.58 -0.84
N ILE A 137 6.82 -14.39 -1.70
CA ILE A 137 5.71 -15.28 -1.31
C ILE A 137 6.21 -16.38 -0.38
N ILE A 138 7.32 -17.04 -0.72
CA ILE A 138 7.92 -18.08 0.13
C ILE A 138 8.33 -17.49 1.48
N LYS A 139 9.01 -16.35 1.45
CA LYS A 139 9.42 -15.64 2.67
C LYS A 139 8.22 -15.28 3.55
N TYR A 140 7.12 -14.80 2.96
CA TYR A 140 5.88 -14.58 3.68
C TYR A 140 5.39 -15.86 4.35
N GLY A 141 5.26 -16.96 3.59
CA GLY A 141 4.77 -18.24 4.11
C GLY A 141 5.61 -18.77 5.29
N VAL A 142 6.93 -18.73 5.15
CA VAL A 142 7.85 -19.19 6.21
C VAL A 142 7.70 -18.35 7.48
N PHE A 143 7.77 -17.03 7.38
CA PHE A 143 7.71 -16.18 8.56
C PHE A 143 6.31 -16.11 9.16
N PHE A 144 5.25 -16.19 8.35
CA PHE A 144 3.89 -16.31 8.84
C PHE A 144 3.71 -17.62 9.62
N PHE A 145 4.17 -18.76 9.08
CA PHE A 145 4.11 -20.05 9.75
C PHE A 145 4.88 -20.04 11.08
N LEU A 146 6.10 -19.48 11.10
CA LEU A 146 6.86 -19.31 12.33
C LEU A 146 6.11 -18.45 13.35
N ALA A 147 5.47 -17.36 12.93
CA ALA A 147 4.73 -16.49 13.85
C ALA A 147 3.57 -17.22 14.57
N ILE A 148 2.87 -18.13 13.87
CA ILE A 148 1.69 -18.81 14.39
C ILE A 148 1.99 -20.20 14.97
N LEU A 149 3.23 -20.71 14.86
CA LEU A 149 3.62 -22.06 15.23
C LEU A 149 3.20 -22.46 16.66
N PRO A 150 3.32 -21.59 17.68
CA PRO A 150 2.87 -21.95 19.04
C PRO A 150 1.36 -22.17 19.18
N LEU A 151 0.56 -21.64 18.23
CA LEU A 151 -0.90 -21.81 18.28
C LEU A 151 -1.33 -23.21 17.81
N TYR A 152 -0.57 -23.81 16.90
CA TYR A 152 -0.93 -25.06 16.24
C TYR A 152 -0.17 -26.28 16.77
N SER A 153 1.00 -26.12 17.37
CA SER A 153 1.86 -27.23 17.77
C SER A 153 2.03 -27.29 19.29
N ASN A 154 1.40 -28.28 19.93
CA ASN A 154 1.60 -28.58 21.33
C ASN A 154 3.04 -29.03 21.61
N SER A 155 3.58 -29.90 20.76
CA SER A 155 4.98 -30.37 20.87
C SER A 155 5.98 -29.22 20.79
N PHE A 156 5.71 -28.21 20.00
CA PHE A 156 6.54 -27.01 19.93
C PHE A 156 6.46 -26.19 21.23
N ARG A 157 5.27 -26.06 21.83
CA ARG A 157 5.09 -25.38 23.12
C ARG A 157 5.83 -26.09 24.24
N GLU A 158 5.73 -27.42 24.28
CA GLU A 158 6.44 -28.26 25.27
C GLU A 158 7.95 -28.15 25.07
N TRP A 159 8.43 -28.17 23.83
CA TRP A 159 9.86 -28.04 23.52
C TRP A 159 10.43 -26.68 23.92
N ILE A 160 9.68 -25.58 23.71
CA ILE A 160 10.11 -24.23 24.08
C ILE A 160 10.01 -23.95 25.57
N GLY A 161 9.08 -24.63 26.28
CA GLY A 161 8.91 -24.53 27.73
C GLY A 161 8.72 -23.06 28.19
N ASP A 162 9.50 -22.65 29.19
CA ASP A 162 9.41 -21.32 29.83
C ASP A 162 9.71 -20.16 28.86
N ALA A 163 10.46 -20.41 27.77
CA ALA A 163 10.73 -19.40 26.75
C ALA A 163 9.50 -19.08 25.87
N LEU A 164 8.36 -19.76 26.05
CA LEU A 164 7.15 -19.51 25.27
C LEU A 164 6.67 -18.06 25.38
N ILE A 165 6.76 -17.47 26.55
CA ILE A 165 6.38 -16.06 26.79
C ILE A 165 7.25 -15.14 25.92
N LEU A 166 8.56 -15.32 25.93
CA LEU A 166 9.49 -14.55 25.11
C LEU A 166 9.23 -14.75 23.61
N TYR A 167 8.94 -15.98 23.19
CA TYR A 167 8.60 -16.28 21.81
C TYR A 167 7.34 -15.52 21.36
N VAL A 168 6.25 -15.57 22.12
CA VAL A 168 4.96 -14.96 21.77
C VAL A 168 5.05 -13.44 21.76
N PHE A 169 5.72 -12.83 22.75
CA PHE A 169 5.76 -11.38 22.88
C PHE A 169 6.86 -10.71 22.07
N LEU A 170 7.93 -11.38 21.74
CA LEU A 170 9.06 -10.80 21.01
C LEU A 170 9.22 -11.41 19.62
N PHE A 171 9.38 -12.73 19.52
CA PHE A 171 9.73 -13.39 18.27
C PHE A 171 8.55 -13.45 17.28
N SER A 172 7.35 -13.81 17.74
CA SER A 172 6.16 -13.90 16.89
C SER A 172 5.78 -12.57 16.23
N PRO A 173 5.76 -11.41 16.93
CA PRO A 173 5.52 -10.11 16.29
C PRO A 173 6.60 -9.73 15.27
N ILE A 174 7.87 -10.05 15.54
CA ILE A 174 8.96 -9.80 14.57
C ILE A 174 8.74 -10.63 13.30
N CYS A 175 8.44 -11.91 13.43
CA CYS A 175 8.13 -12.78 12.30
C CYS A 175 6.91 -12.27 11.52
N MET A 176 5.85 -11.85 12.20
CA MET A 176 4.66 -11.27 11.55
C MET A 176 5.01 -9.98 10.79
N PHE A 177 5.82 -9.10 11.38
CA PHE A 177 6.30 -7.89 10.71
C PHE A 177 7.07 -8.22 9.42
N ILE A 178 7.99 -9.20 9.46
CA ILE A 178 8.76 -9.64 8.28
C ILE A 178 7.82 -10.24 7.23
N ALA A 179 6.83 -11.02 7.64
CA ALA A 179 5.82 -11.59 6.75
C ALA A 179 5.03 -10.49 6.02
N VAL A 180 4.45 -9.54 6.75
CA VAL A 180 3.70 -8.41 6.18
C VAL A 180 4.60 -7.59 5.24
N ARG A 181 5.83 -7.30 5.64
CA ARG A 181 6.80 -6.59 4.80
C ARG A 181 7.06 -7.31 3.48
N SER A 182 7.12 -8.65 3.50
CA SER A 182 7.34 -9.46 2.30
C SER A 182 6.19 -9.32 1.30
N ILE A 183 4.95 -9.31 1.76
CA ILE A 183 3.79 -9.06 0.89
C ILE A 183 3.85 -7.67 0.27
N ILE A 184 4.21 -6.65 1.04
CA ILE A 184 4.35 -5.27 0.52
C ILE A 184 5.41 -5.21 -0.58
N GLU A 185 6.57 -5.86 -0.42
CA GLU A 185 7.61 -5.89 -1.45
C GLU A 185 7.15 -6.62 -2.73
N LYS A 186 6.40 -7.71 -2.61
CA LYS A 186 5.76 -8.38 -3.76
C LYS A 186 4.77 -7.44 -4.45
N GLU A 187 3.91 -6.73 -3.71
CA GLU A 187 2.94 -5.78 -4.29
C GLU A 187 3.61 -4.61 -5.02
N LYS A 188 4.78 -4.16 -4.59
CA LYS A 188 5.58 -3.16 -5.33
C LYS A 188 5.95 -3.65 -6.74
N ILE A 189 6.31 -4.94 -6.87
CA ILE A 189 6.66 -5.53 -8.18
C ILE A 189 5.41 -5.63 -9.07
N VAL A 190 4.28 -6.06 -8.51
CA VAL A 190 3.00 -6.15 -9.24
C VAL A 190 2.56 -4.77 -9.71
N SER A 191 2.66 -3.77 -8.84
CA SER A 191 2.34 -2.37 -9.15
C SER A 191 3.25 -1.80 -10.25
N ALA A 192 4.55 -2.17 -10.24
CA ALA A 192 5.48 -1.81 -11.30
C ALA A 192 5.09 -2.45 -12.65
N GLU A 193 4.69 -3.73 -12.64
CA GLU A 193 4.20 -4.40 -13.85
C GLU A 193 2.92 -3.74 -14.40
N TYR A 194 2.01 -3.36 -13.50
CA TYR A 194 0.79 -2.67 -13.89
C TYR A 194 1.10 -1.34 -14.57
N ILE A 195 1.87 -0.46 -13.91
CA ILE A 195 2.11 0.89 -14.43
C ILE A 195 2.93 0.90 -15.72
N VAL A 196 3.92 -0.01 -15.87
CA VAL A 196 4.71 -0.09 -17.09
C VAL A 196 3.91 -0.64 -18.27
N LYS A 197 2.94 -1.53 -18.02
CA LYS A 197 2.10 -2.12 -19.06
C LYS A 197 0.97 -1.19 -19.52
N ASN A 198 0.38 -0.41 -18.60
CA ASN A 198 -0.84 0.35 -18.84
C ASN A 198 -0.53 1.86 -18.93
N GLN A 199 0.29 2.27 -19.91
CA GLN A 199 0.65 3.65 -20.17
C GLN A 199 -0.16 4.25 -21.34
N GLU A 200 -1.42 3.88 -21.47
CA GLU A 200 -2.33 4.50 -22.45
C GLU A 200 -2.76 5.88 -21.96
N SER A 201 -2.48 6.92 -22.75
CA SER A 201 -2.86 8.29 -22.42
C SER A 201 -4.34 8.58 -22.73
N HIS A 202 -4.95 9.43 -21.90
CA HIS A 202 -6.29 9.92 -22.14
C HIS A 202 -6.21 11.19 -23.01
N THR A 203 -6.84 11.18 -24.18
CA THR A 203 -6.77 12.25 -25.20
C THR A 203 -7.15 13.65 -24.73
N LYS A 204 -7.96 13.80 -23.69
CA LYS A 204 -8.40 15.11 -23.18
C LYS A 204 -7.34 15.87 -22.36
N ILE A 205 -6.40 15.17 -21.71
CA ILE A 205 -5.42 15.80 -20.80
C ILE A 205 -4.15 16.23 -21.55
N ILE A 206 -3.84 15.63 -22.69
CA ILE A 206 -2.68 16.02 -23.53
C ILE A 206 -2.77 17.47 -24.00
N LYS A 207 -3.97 18.05 -24.18
CA LYS A 207 -4.15 19.48 -24.55
C LYS A 207 -3.62 20.47 -23.50
N TYR A 208 -3.65 20.11 -22.20
CA TYR A 208 -3.17 20.99 -21.13
C TYR A 208 -1.65 21.04 -21.00
N ILE A 209 -0.97 19.96 -21.37
CA ILE A 209 0.51 19.87 -21.30
C ILE A 209 1.16 20.50 -22.52
N SER A 210 0.50 20.48 -23.69
CA SER A 210 1.00 21.00 -24.98
C SER A 210 0.75 22.49 -25.20
N GLY A 211 -0.07 23.12 -24.40
CA GLY A 211 -0.42 24.53 -24.50
C GLY A 211 0.54 25.50 -23.81
N GLY A 212 1.65 25.06 -23.32
CA GLY A 212 2.66 25.85 -22.60
C GLY A 212 3.97 26.01 -23.39
N ASN A 213 3.89 26.52 -24.64
CA ASN A 213 5.02 27.12 -25.35
C ASN A 213 4.77 28.58 -25.56
#